data_87b4db45babe1a91ad9ab4ad74ebf9d6
#
_entry.id   87b4db45babe1a91ad9ab4ad74ebf9d6
#
_cell.length_a   1.000
_cell.length_b   1.000
_cell.length_c   1.000
_cell.angle_alpha   90.00
_cell.angle_beta   90.00
_cell.angle_gamma   90.00
#
_symmetry.space_group_name_H-M   'P 1'
#
loop_
_entity.id
_entity.type
_entity.pdbx_description
1 polymer ?
#
loop_
_entity_poly.entity_id
_entity_poly.type
_entity_poly.pdbx_seq_one_letter_code
_entity_poly.pdbx_strand_id
1 'polypeptide(L)'
;MSPKIINGEQYKFWNEGIGKKWVNGDASMNERFSILTKELFSRAKIKQDEKVLDIGCGGGKTCFEASKLVGENGYVLGADISKILLNLAKKNYSNIKNLEFKYCDVQNYEFEKNSFSKVISRFGVMFFENPIQAFRNIYNSIQVGGSLHFVCWTSVMENEFFTEAANIIIKHLNKDFPNISRAPGPFAFSEEEYVKEILRASAFKNVKVEKVYSLISTNDTPEKDGDLLFNIGLAGRLMSEENLSEEELTNIKNQIIEMSQKRQENGKTIYKACLNYVSATK
;
A
#
# COMPACT_ATOMS: atom_id res chain seq x y z
N MET A 1 -20.29 -8.77 -16.39
CA MET A 1 -20.03 -9.92 -15.51
C MET A 1 -19.23 -9.44 -14.31
N SER A 2 -19.53 -9.91 -13.10
CA SER A 2 -18.69 -9.64 -11.92
C SER A 2 -17.34 -10.32 -12.11
N PRO A 3 -16.21 -9.69 -11.71
CA PRO A 3 -14.90 -10.32 -11.82
C PRO A 3 -14.85 -11.59 -10.98
N LYS A 4 -14.13 -12.60 -11.47
CA LYS A 4 -13.81 -13.80 -10.70
C LYS A 4 -12.80 -13.41 -9.62
N ILE A 5 -13.13 -13.61 -8.36
CA ILE A 5 -12.25 -13.35 -7.21
C ILE A 5 -11.73 -14.71 -6.72
N ILE A 6 -10.40 -14.84 -6.67
CA ILE A 6 -9.71 -16.01 -6.11
C ILE A 6 -8.93 -15.66 -4.84
N ASN A 7 -8.57 -14.40 -4.66
CA ASN A 7 -7.96 -13.83 -3.45
C ASN A 7 -9.06 -13.49 -2.42
N GLY A 8 -9.77 -14.52 -1.96
CA GLY A 8 -11.04 -14.39 -1.24
C GLY A 8 -10.93 -13.74 0.14
N GLU A 9 -9.87 -14.08 0.90
CA GLU A 9 -9.62 -13.49 2.22
C GLU A 9 -9.31 -11.99 2.10
N GLN A 10 -8.51 -11.59 1.11
CA GLN A 10 -8.19 -10.18 0.87
C GLN A 10 -9.41 -9.41 0.35
N TYR A 11 -10.26 -10.06 -0.45
CA TYR A 11 -11.53 -9.46 -0.85
C TYR A 11 -12.38 -9.07 0.36
N LYS A 12 -12.58 -10.00 1.31
CA LYS A 12 -13.34 -9.74 2.55
C LYS A 12 -12.65 -8.66 3.39
N PHE A 13 -11.35 -8.78 3.59
CA PHE A 13 -10.56 -7.82 4.37
C PHE A 13 -10.73 -6.38 3.87
N TRP A 14 -10.63 -6.16 2.55
CA TRP A 14 -10.69 -4.83 1.94
C TRP A 14 -12.10 -4.32 1.63
N ASN A 15 -13.13 -5.16 1.63
CA ASN A 15 -14.52 -4.75 1.36
C ASN A 15 -15.42 -4.77 2.60
N GLU A 16 -15.20 -5.70 3.53
CA GLU A 16 -16.06 -5.91 4.70
C GLU A 16 -15.39 -5.45 6.00
N GLY A 17 -14.04 -5.45 6.04
CA GLY A 17 -13.25 -5.13 7.22
C GLY A 17 -12.63 -3.72 7.19
N ILE A 18 -11.32 -3.69 6.95
CA ILE A 18 -10.48 -2.49 7.08
C ILE A 18 -10.76 -1.40 6.02
N GLY A 19 -11.36 -1.77 4.88
CA GLY A 19 -11.53 -0.86 3.76
C GLY A 19 -12.29 0.43 4.11
N LYS A 20 -13.30 0.39 4.96
CA LYS A 20 -14.01 1.59 5.43
C LYS A 20 -13.10 2.52 6.24
N LYS A 21 -12.26 1.94 7.11
CA LYS A 21 -11.28 2.71 7.89
C LYS A 21 -10.26 3.38 6.98
N TRP A 22 -9.84 2.69 5.91
CA TRP A 22 -8.95 3.25 4.89
C TRP A 22 -9.60 4.37 4.09
N VAL A 23 -10.88 4.27 3.72
CA VAL A 23 -11.62 5.37 3.06
C VAL A 23 -11.61 6.61 3.94
N ASN A 24 -11.87 6.47 5.24
CA ASN A 24 -11.88 7.59 6.18
C ASN A 24 -10.47 8.20 6.39
N GLY A 25 -9.43 7.37 6.34
CA GLY A 25 -8.03 7.80 6.49
C GLY A 25 -7.31 8.15 5.18
N ASP A 26 -7.97 8.05 4.01
CA ASP A 26 -7.31 8.12 2.70
C ASP A 26 -6.48 9.41 2.50
N ALA A 27 -7.03 10.57 2.84
CA ALA A 27 -6.34 11.85 2.71
C ALA A 27 -5.08 11.91 3.58
N SER A 28 -5.18 11.53 4.86
CA SER A 28 -4.08 11.49 5.81
C SER A 28 -2.98 10.50 5.36
N MET A 29 -3.37 9.30 4.92
CA MET A 29 -2.43 8.29 4.44
C MET A 29 -1.72 8.73 3.17
N ASN A 30 -2.43 9.38 2.24
CA ASN A 30 -1.82 9.89 1.01
C ASN A 30 -0.86 11.05 1.27
N GLU A 31 -1.16 11.92 2.22
CA GLU A 31 -0.23 12.97 2.66
C GLU A 31 1.03 12.34 3.27
N ARG A 32 0.86 11.46 4.23
CA ARG A 32 1.93 10.74 4.93
C ARG A 32 2.88 10.00 3.99
N PHE A 33 2.34 9.36 2.96
CA PHE A 33 3.11 8.61 1.98
C PHE A 33 3.49 9.41 0.73
N SER A 34 3.29 10.72 0.71
CA SER A 34 3.58 11.56 -0.46
C SER A 34 5.05 11.50 -0.87
N ILE A 35 5.97 11.50 0.09
CA ILE A 35 7.41 11.37 -0.17
C ILE A 35 7.74 10.01 -0.83
N LEU A 36 7.11 8.94 -0.37
CA LEU A 36 7.30 7.59 -0.91
C LEU A 36 6.77 7.47 -2.35
N THR A 37 5.65 8.16 -2.65
CA THR A 37 5.11 8.23 -4.00
C THR A 37 6.04 8.96 -4.96
N LYS A 38 6.60 10.10 -4.53
CA LYS A 38 7.59 10.85 -5.31
C LYS A 38 8.82 10.00 -5.63
N GLU A 39 9.32 9.27 -4.65
CA GLU A 39 10.48 8.39 -4.81
C GLU A 39 10.16 7.22 -5.77
N LEU A 40 8.98 6.59 -5.63
CA LEU A 40 8.53 5.54 -6.55
C LEU A 40 8.49 6.05 -7.99
N PHE A 41 7.95 7.23 -8.23
CA PHE A 41 7.84 7.81 -9.57
C PHE A 41 9.19 8.23 -10.15
N SER A 42 10.10 8.77 -9.31
CA SER A 42 11.48 9.08 -9.69
C SER A 42 12.21 7.83 -10.22
N ARG A 43 11.98 6.68 -9.57
CA ARG A 43 12.57 5.39 -9.96
C ARG A 43 11.88 4.79 -11.19
N ALA A 44 10.56 4.88 -11.27
CA ALA A 44 9.78 4.38 -12.41
C ALA A 44 10.06 5.18 -13.70
N LYS A 45 10.46 6.46 -13.57
CA LYS A 45 10.76 7.35 -14.70
C LYS A 45 9.62 7.36 -15.73
N ILE A 46 8.39 7.55 -15.23
CA ILE A 46 7.19 7.65 -16.07
C ILE A 46 7.36 8.85 -17.02
N LYS A 47 7.07 8.62 -18.29
CA LYS A 47 7.20 9.61 -19.37
C LYS A 47 5.84 9.96 -19.98
N GLN A 48 5.81 11.04 -20.74
CA GLN A 48 4.65 11.39 -21.56
C GLN A 48 4.31 10.26 -22.53
N ASP A 49 3.02 10.15 -22.83
CA ASP A 49 2.43 9.19 -23.76
C ASP A 49 2.56 7.71 -23.36
N GLU A 50 3.08 7.43 -22.15
CA GLU A 50 3.15 6.07 -21.63
C GLU A 50 1.79 5.54 -21.16
N LYS A 51 1.63 4.20 -21.22
CA LYS A 51 0.53 3.48 -20.60
C LYS A 51 1.00 2.87 -19.28
N VAL A 52 0.37 3.25 -18.19
CA VAL A 52 0.74 2.86 -16.82
C VAL A 52 -0.39 2.04 -16.19
N LEU A 53 -0.03 0.93 -15.54
CA LEU A 53 -0.95 0.15 -14.70
C LEU A 53 -0.53 0.32 -13.23
N ASP A 54 -1.46 0.74 -12.37
CA ASP A 54 -1.26 0.84 -10.92
C ASP A 54 -1.99 -0.30 -10.21
N ILE A 55 -1.25 -1.16 -9.53
CA ILE A 55 -1.74 -2.36 -8.85
C ILE A 55 -2.04 -2.06 -7.38
N GLY A 56 -3.28 -2.35 -6.96
CA GLY A 56 -3.75 -1.99 -5.62
C GLY A 56 -3.87 -0.48 -5.45
N CYS A 57 -4.50 0.17 -6.42
CA CYS A 57 -4.55 1.63 -6.53
C CYS A 57 -5.34 2.34 -5.42
N GLY A 58 -6.14 1.59 -4.64
CA GLY A 58 -6.94 2.11 -3.54
C GLY A 58 -7.84 3.28 -3.93
N GLY A 59 -7.72 4.41 -3.20
CA GLY A 59 -8.44 5.66 -3.47
C GLY A 59 -7.97 6.44 -4.71
N GLY A 60 -7.03 5.90 -5.50
CA GLY A 60 -6.65 6.40 -6.81
C GLY A 60 -5.62 7.54 -6.82
N LYS A 61 -5.04 7.90 -5.68
CA LYS A 61 -4.10 9.04 -5.59
C LYS A 61 -2.84 8.84 -6.44
N THR A 62 -2.24 7.65 -6.43
CA THR A 62 -1.08 7.30 -7.26
C THR A 62 -1.42 7.34 -8.74
N CYS A 63 -2.60 6.82 -9.12
CA CYS A 63 -3.09 6.90 -10.51
C CYS A 63 -3.26 8.35 -10.97
N PHE A 64 -3.84 9.22 -10.13
CA PHE A 64 -4.00 10.64 -10.45
C PHE A 64 -2.67 11.35 -10.64
N GLU A 65 -1.68 11.09 -9.80
CA GLU A 65 -0.33 11.67 -9.98
C GLU A 65 0.34 11.11 -11.25
N ALA A 66 0.19 9.81 -11.53
CA ALA A 66 0.71 9.20 -12.75
C ALA A 66 0.04 9.77 -14.01
N SER A 67 -1.29 10.06 -13.98
CA SER A 67 -2.02 10.61 -15.11
C SER A 67 -1.52 11.99 -15.55
N LYS A 68 -1.00 12.79 -14.62
CA LYS A 68 -0.35 14.06 -14.92
C LYS A 68 0.99 13.86 -15.62
N LEU A 69 1.75 12.83 -15.25
CA LEU A 69 3.06 12.55 -15.82
C LEU A 69 2.97 12.01 -17.25
N VAL A 70 1.98 11.15 -17.50
CA VAL A 70 1.81 10.59 -18.86
C VAL A 70 1.15 11.57 -19.84
N GLY A 71 0.53 12.67 -19.37
CA GLY A 71 -0.09 13.68 -20.21
C GLY A 71 -1.36 13.20 -20.94
N GLU A 72 -1.90 14.03 -21.81
CA GLU A 72 -3.23 13.81 -22.43
C GLU A 72 -3.27 12.59 -23.38
N ASN A 73 -2.17 12.25 -24.04
CA ASN A 73 -2.08 11.10 -24.95
C ASN A 73 -1.70 9.80 -24.23
N GLY A 74 -1.23 9.88 -22.97
CA GLY A 74 -0.93 8.72 -22.15
C GLY A 74 -2.20 8.11 -21.54
N TYR A 75 -2.03 7.01 -20.83
CA TYR A 75 -3.15 6.32 -20.20
C TYR A 75 -2.74 5.70 -18.87
N VAL A 76 -3.60 5.79 -17.87
CA VAL A 76 -3.42 5.15 -16.56
C VAL A 76 -4.61 4.28 -16.24
N LEU A 77 -4.35 3.01 -15.91
CA LEU A 77 -5.34 2.08 -15.37
C LEU A 77 -5.01 1.78 -13.91
N GLY A 78 -5.91 2.13 -13.01
CA GLY A 78 -5.84 1.68 -11.61
C GLY A 78 -6.65 0.41 -11.41
N ALA A 79 -6.02 -0.65 -10.90
CA ALA A 79 -6.67 -1.93 -10.61
C ALA A 79 -6.70 -2.18 -9.10
N ASP A 80 -7.87 -2.54 -8.56
CA ASP A 80 -8.03 -2.87 -7.14
C ASP A 80 -9.13 -3.90 -6.90
N ILE A 81 -9.00 -4.68 -5.83
CA ILE A 81 -9.98 -5.68 -5.37
C ILE A 81 -11.05 -5.05 -4.45
N SER A 82 -10.82 -3.85 -3.94
CA SER A 82 -11.72 -3.12 -3.07
C SER A 82 -12.72 -2.25 -3.83
N LYS A 83 -13.99 -2.64 -3.83
CA LYS A 83 -15.05 -1.81 -4.41
C LYS A 83 -15.20 -0.46 -3.71
N ILE A 84 -15.07 -0.45 -2.37
CA ILE A 84 -15.26 0.77 -1.58
C ILE A 84 -14.16 1.79 -1.84
N LEU A 85 -12.91 1.36 -1.95
CA LEU A 85 -11.81 2.25 -2.32
C LEU A 85 -11.93 2.74 -3.77
N LEU A 86 -12.30 1.86 -4.72
CA LEU A 86 -12.53 2.27 -6.09
C LEU A 86 -13.72 3.23 -6.26
N ASN A 87 -14.75 3.13 -5.41
CA ASN A 87 -15.82 4.10 -5.40
C ASN A 87 -15.31 5.49 -4.96
N LEU A 88 -14.42 5.54 -3.97
CA LEU A 88 -13.73 6.78 -3.59
C LEU A 88 -12.87 7.31 -4.74
N ALA A 89 -12.07 6.46 -5.38
CA ALA A 89 -11.24 6.82 -6.53
C ALA A 89 -12.05 7.43 -7.67
N LYS A 90 -13.14 6.77 -8.04
CA LYS A 90 -14.07 7.27 -9.07
C LYS A 90 -14.73 8.59 -8.68
N LYS A 91 -15.16 8.73 -7.41
CA LYS A 91 -15.73 9.99 -6.91
C LYS A 91 -14.74 11.14 -7.04
N ASN A 92 -13.47 10.91 -6.75
CA ASN A 92 -12.46 11.96 -6.73
C ASN A 92 -11.89 12.31 -8.11
N TYR A 93 -11.84 11.32 -9.05
CA TYR A 93 -11.06 11.45 -10.29
C TYR A 93 -11.82 11.06 -11.57
N SER A 94 -13.16 10.95 -11.54
CA SER A 94 -13.98 10.58 -12.73
C SER A 94 -13.88 11.55 -13.90
N ASN A 95 -13.45 12.79 -13.65
CA ASN A 95 -13.28 13.83 -14.67
C ASN A 95 -11.92 13.78 -15.39
N ILE A 96 -11.01 12.90 -15.00
CA ILE A 96 -9.67 12.76 -15.60
C ILE A 96 -9.77 11.82 -16.80
N LYS A 97 -9.63 12.36 -18.02
CA LYS A 97 -9.91 11.65 -19.28
C LYS A 97 -8.97 10.47 -19.58
N ASN A 98 -7.72 10.57 -19.16
CA ASN A 98 -6.67 9.57 -19.39
C ASN A 98 -6.48 8.62 -18.21
N LEU A 99 -7.47 8.53 -17.29
CA LEU A 99 -7.45 7.72 -16.09
C LEU A 99 -8.71 6.84 -16.00
N GLU A 100 -8.52 5.55 -15.83
CA GLU A 100 -9.60 4.58 -15.63
C GLU A 100 -9.36 3.73 -14.38
N PHE A 101 -10.46 3.26 -13.74
CA PHE A 101 -10.42 2.39 -12.57
C PHE A 101 -11.14 1.08 -12.83
N LYS A 102 -10.42 -0.04 -12.59
CA LYS A 102 -10.89 -1.39 -12.81
C LYS A 102 -11.06 -2.14 -11.49
N TYR A 103 -12.27 -2.60 -11.23
CA TYR A 103 -12.52 -3.55 -10.16
C TYR A 103 -12.16 -4.96 -10.65
N CYS A 104 -11.12 -5.54 -10.07
CA CYS A 104 -10.67 -6.89 -10.40
C CYS A 104 -9.74 -7.47 -9.33
N ASP A 105 -9.61 -8.79 -9.33
CA ASP A 105 -8.53 -9.49 -8.64
C ASP A 105 -7.37 -9.66 -9.62
N VAL A 106 -6.29 -8.95 -9.36
CA VAL A 106 -5.10 -8.92 -10.22
C VAL A 106 -4.45 -10.30 -10.35
N GLN A 107 -4.65 -11.20 -9.38
CA GLN A 107 -4.12 -12.57 -9.47
C GLN A 107 -4.62 -13.35 -10.69
N ASN A 108 -5.83 -13.04 -11.15
CA ASN A 108 -6.46 -13.80 -12.24
C ASN A 108 -7.17 -12.95 -13.29
N TYR A 109 -7.17 -11.62 -13.15
CA TYR A 109 -7.74 -10.76 -14.18
C TYR A 109 -6.86 -10.72 -15.41
N GLU A 110 -7.42 -11.06 -16.55
CA GLU A 110 -6.70 -11.05 -17.84
C GLU A 110 -6.58 -9.63 -18.37
N PHE A 111 -5.46 -8.97 -18.04
CA PHE A 111 -5.10 -7.72 -18.69
C PHE A 111 -4.73 -7.96 -20.15
N GLU A 112 -4.92 -6.92 -20.97
CA GLU A 112 -4.43 -6.96 -22.35
C GLU A 112 -2.90 -7.16 -22.37
N LYS A 113 -2.45 -8.16 -23.11
CA LYS A 113 -1.03 -8.55 -23.16
C LYS A 113 -0.18 -7.45 -23.82
N ASN A 114 1.00 -7.21 -23.29
CA ASN A 114 1.99 -6.26 -23.82
C ASN A 114 1.45 -4.83 -23.97
N SER A 115 0.54 -4.39 -23.09
CA SER A 115 -0.14 -3.11 -23.20
C SER A 115 0.48 -2.00 -22.41
N PHE A 116 1.13 -2.31 -21.29
CA PHE A 116 1.65 -1.29 -20.37
C PHE A 116 3.17 -1.17 -20.47
N SER A 117 3.66 0.06 -20.62
CA SER A 117 5.10 0.35 -20.57
C SER A 117 5.63 0.32 -19.14
N LYS A 118 4.78 0.69 -18.18
CA LYS A 118 5.09 0.72 -16.76
C LYS A 118 3.98 0.05 -15.94
N VAL A 119 4.38 -0.74 -14.96
CA VAL A 119 3.49 -1.15 -13.88
C VAL A 119 4.06 -0.61 -12.58
N ILE A 120 3.20 0.02 -11.79
CA ILE A 120 3.56 0.57 -10.48
C ILE A 120 2.69 -0.03 -9.38
N SER A 121 3.17 0.00 -8.14
CA SER A 121 2.36 -0.26 -6.95
C SER A 121 2.95 0.39 -5.72
N ARG A 122 2.11 1.11 -4.98
CA ARG A 122 2.46 1.60 -3.65
C ARG A 122 1.72 0.78 -2.61
N PHE A 123 2.41 -0.22 -2.04
CA PHE A 123 1.89 -1.11 -0.98
C PHE A 123 0.77 -2.08 -1.39
N GLY A 124 0.36 -2.16 -2.67
CA GLY A 124 -0.74 -3.02 -3.12
C GLY A 124 -0.34 -4.48 -3.31
N VAL A 125 0.86 -4.75 -3.83
CA VAL A 125 1.31 -6.09 -4.22
C VAL A 125 1.58 -7.05 -3.05
N MET A 126 1.68 -6.56 -1.83
CA MET A 126 1.96 -7.35 -0.63
C MET A 126 0.77 -8.23 -0.19
N PHE A 127 -0.39 -8.06 -0.81
CA PHE A 127 -1.64 -8.70 -0.39
C PHE A 127 -2.09 -9.86 -1.29
N PHE A 128 -1.22 -10.38 -2.15
CA PHE A 128 -1.52 -11.55 -2.98
C PHE A 128 -1.43 -12.86 -2.19
N GLU A 129 -2.46 -13.70 -2.25
CA GLU A 129 -2.43 -15.08 -1.71
C GLU A 129 -1.44 -15.96 -2.48
N ASN A 130 -1.39 -15.78 -3.81
CA ASN A 130 -0.40 -16.42 -4.67
C ASN A 130 0.40 -15.35 -5.44
N PRO A 131 1.49 -14.84 -4.86
CA PRO A 131 2.25 -13.76 -5.48
C PRO A 131 2.90 -14.16 -6.81
N ILE A 132 3.35 -15.42 -6.98
CA ILE A 132 3.94 -15.88 -8.25
C ILE A 132 2.88 -15.83 -9.37
N GLN A 133 1.66 -16.28 -9.12
CA GLN A 133 0.58 -16.21 -10.10
C GLN A 133 0.24 -14.75 -10.44
N ALA A 134 0.13 -13.89 -9.44
CA ALA A 134 -0.17 -12.47 -9.62
C ALA A 134 0.92 -11.79 -10.47
N PHE A 135 2.20 -11.99 -10.13
CA PHE A 135 3.30 -11.38 -10.87
C PHE A 135 3.47 -11.95 -12.28
N ARG A 136 3.14 -13.22 -12.54
CA ARG A 136 3.07 -13.76 -13.91
C ARG A 136 1.98 -13.08 -14.73
N ASN A 137 0.84 -12.82 -14.15
CA ASN A 137 -0.24 -12.09 -14.81
C ASN A 137 0.17 -10.63 -15.09
N ILE A 138 0.77 -9.96 -14.12
CA ILE A 138 1.35 -8.63 -14.30
C ILE A 138 2.43 -8.64 -15.40
N TYR A 139 3.34 -9.59 -15.40
CA TYR A 139 4.38 -9.74 -16.43
C TYR A 139 3.78 -9.83 -17.84
N ASN A 140 2.70 -10.58 -18.00
CA ASN A 140 2.02 -10.71 -19.30
C ASN A 140 1.44 -9.37 -19.81
N SER A 141 1.00 -8.49 -18.92
CA SER A 141 0.44 -7.19 -19.25
C SER A 141 1.50 -6.16 -19.69
N ILE A 142 2.75 -6.35 -19.25
CA ILE A 142 3.86 -5.44 -19.55
C ILE A 142 4.33 -5.69 -20.99
N GLN A 143 4.60 -4.63 -21.76
CA GLN A 143 5.19 -4.71 -23.08
C GLN A 143 6.68 -5.11 -23.01
N VAL A 144 7.23 -5.63 -24.12
CA VAL A 144 8.67 -5.92 -24.22
C VAL A 144 9.47 -4.64 -23.95
N GLY A 145 10.45 -4.70 -23.05
CA GLY A 145 11.24 -3.55 -22.61
C GLY A 145 10.55 -2.68 -21.57
N GLY A 146 9.31 -2.98 -21.18
CA GLY A 146 8.61 -2.34 -20.09
C GLY A 146 9.11 -2.79 -18.71
N SER A 147 8.63 -2.15 -17.66
CA SER A 147 9.14 -2.37 -16.31
C SER A 147 8.07 -2.32 -15.22
N LEU A 148 8.34 -3.07 -14.15
CA LEU A 148 7.59 -3.07 -12.91
C LEU A 148 8.36 -2.28 -11.85
N HIS A 149 7.67 -1.43 -11.10
CA HIS A 149 8.21 -0.68 -9.96
C HIS A 149 7.23 -0.71 -8.81
N PHE A 150 7.66 -1.10 -7.63
CA PHE A 150 6.81 -1.01 -6.45
C PHE A 150 7.60 -0.68 -5.19
N VAL A 151 6.88 -0.22 -4.17
CA VAL A 151 7.41 0.00 -2.83
C VAL A 151 6.65 -0.88 -1.84
N CYS A 152 7.37 -1.53 -0.95
CA CYS A 152 6.84 -2.33 0.15
C CYS A 152 7.64 -2.09 1.44
N TRP A 153 7.06 -2.47 2.59
CA TRP A 153 7.72 -2.32 3.88
C TRP A 153 8.83 -3.37 4.05
N THR A 154 9.90 -2.98 4.73
CA THR A 154 10.89 -3.90 5.29
C THR A 154 10.37 -4.52 6.58
N SER A 155 11.24 -5.07 7.42
CA SER A 155 10.87 -5.59 8.73
C SER A 155 10.02 -4.58 9.52
N VAL A 156 8.98 -5.07 10.20
CA VAL A 156 8.14 -4.24 11.06
C VAL A 156 8.96 -3.46 12.09
N MET A 157 10.02 -4.06 12.62
CA MET A 157 10.90 -3.47 13.64
C MET A 157 11.70 -2.25 13.15
N GLU A 158 11.76 -2.03 11.83
CA GLU A 158 12.42 -0.87 11.22
C GLU A 158 11.44 0.27 10.89
N ASN A 159 10.17 0.12 11.28
CA ASN A 159 9.08 1.01 10.87
C ASN A 159 8.30 1.54 12.08
N GLU A 160 8.71 2.70 12.61
CA GLU A 160 8.10 3.34 13.79
C GLU A 160 6.59 3.56 13.64
N PHE A 161 6.12 3.82 12.42
CA PHE A 161 4.69 3.96 12.11
C PHE A 161 3.85 2.74 12.56
N PHE A 162 4.43 1.55 12.56
CA PHE A 162 3.74 0.33 13.01
C PHE A 162 4.09 -0.03 14.46
N THR A 163 5.35 0.16 14.85
CA THR A 163 5.82 -0.35 16.15
C THR A 163 5.41 0.53 17.32
N GLU A 164 5.33 1.85 17.15
CA GLU A 164 5.10 2.75 18.27
C GLU A 164 3.72 2.54 18.92
N ALA A 165 2.65 2.56 18.14
CA ALA A 165 1.31 2.30 18.67
C ALA A 165 1.15 0.83 19.10
N ALA A 166 1.74 -0.12 18.35
CA ALA A 166 1.69 -1.54 18.71
C ALA A 166 2.37 -1.81 20.06
N ASN A 167 3.53 -1.20 20.35
CA ASN A 167 4.23 -1.37 21.61
C ASN A 167 3.43 -0.87 22.81
N ILE A 168 2.66 0.20 22.66
CA ILE A 168 1.75 0.68 23.73
C ILE A 168 0.71 -0.40 24.03
N ILE A 169 0.08 -0.97 22.99
CA ILE A 169 -0.95 -1.99 23.15
C ILE A 169 -0.37 -3.28 23.74
N ILE A 170 0.75 -3.76 23.20
CA ILE A 170 1.44 -4.98 23.66
C ILE A 170 1.81 -4.87 25.14
N LYS A 171 2.34 -3.71 25.55
CA LYS A 171 2.68 -3.45 26.96
C LYS A 171 1.44 -3.45 27.85
N HIS A 172 0.32 -2.86 27.38
CA HIS A 172 -0.94 -2.87 28.13
C HIS A 172 -1.51 -4.28 28.28
N LEU A 173 -1.42 -5.08 27.21
CA LEU A 173 -1.91 -6.46 27.18
C LEU A 173 -0.96 -7.46 27.86
N ASN A 174 0.23 -7.06 28.24
CA ASN A 174 1.31 -7.93 28.73
C ASN A 174 1.58 -9.13 27.80
N LYS A 175 1.69 -8.86 26.49
CA LYS A 175 1.92 -9.84 25.43
C LYS A 175 3.27 -9.63 24.75
N ASP A 176 3.76 -10.66 24.08
CA ASP A 176 4.90 -10.55 23.18
C ASP A 176 4.54 -9.91 21.85
N PHE A 177 5.53 -9.34 21.18
CA PHE A 177 5.35 -8.81 19.83
C PHE A 177 4.94 -9.94 18.88
N PRO A 178 3.86 -9.77 18.07
CA PRO A 178 3.36 -10.85 17.23
C PRO A 178 4.38 -11.29 16.18
N ASN A 179 4.41 -12.58 15.92
CA ASN A 179 5.24 -13.12 14.84
C ASN A 179 4.72 -12.62 13.49
N ILE A 180 5.59 -11.99 12.72
CA ILE A 180 5.28 -11.49 11.39
C ILE A 180 5.71 -12.53 10.36
N SER A 181 4.78 -12.98 9.55
CA SER A 181 4.99 -14.02 8.54
C SER A 181 4.94 -13.46 7.12
N ARG A 182 5.23 -14.33 6.13
CA ARG A 182 5.06 -14.05 4.69
C ARG A 182 3.60 -14.15 4.21
N ALA A 183 2.63 -14.30 5.13
CA ALA A 183 1.21 -14.26 4.79
C ALA A 183 0.83 -12.90 4.17
N PRO A 184 -0.20 -12.84 3.30
CA PRO A 184 -0.65 -11.60 2.69
C PRO A 184 -0.89 -10.49 3.72
N GLY A 185 -0.19 -9.38 3.57
CA GLY A 185 -0.21 -8.27 4.53
C GLY A 185 0.94 -7.29 4.36
N PRO A 186 1.01 -6.24 5.18
CA PRO A 186 2.00 -5.17 5.01
C PRO A 186 3.46 -5.64 4.95
N PHE A 187 3.78 -6.75 5.62
CA PHE A 187 5.15 -7.25 5.76
C PHE A 187 5.44 -8.52 4.96
N ALA A 188 4.51 -8.97 4.09
CA ALA A 188 4.69 -10.17 3.27
C ALA A 188 5.96 -10.13 2.41
N PHE A 189 6.39 -8.94 2.01
CA PHE A 189 7.56 -8.69 1.15
C PHE A 189 8.69 -7.96 1.89
N SER A 190 8.79 -8.16 3.20
CA SER A 190 9.85 -7.55 4.01
C SER A 190 11.24 -8.10 3.71
N GLU A 191 11.34 -9.35 3.25
CA GLU A 191 12.59 -10.03 2.95
C GLU A 191 12.99 -9.86 1.48
N GLU A 192 14.14 -9.24 1.25
CA GLU A 192 14.67 -8.94 -0.08
C GLU A 192 14.79 -10.17 -0.98
N GLU A 193 15.39 -11.27 -0.47
CA GLU A 193 15.61 -12.47 -1.26
C GLU A 193 14.28 -13.14 -1.65
N TYR A 194 13.30 -13.16 -0.76
CA TYR A 194 11.96 -13.67 -1.08
C TYR A 194 11.30 -12.88 -2.23
N VAL A 195 11.41 -11.56 -2.22
CA VAL A 195 10.91 -10.72 -3.32
C VAL A 195 11.62 -11.05 -4.63
N LYS A 196 12.94 -11.20 -4.61
CA LYS A 196 13.72 -11.58 -5.80
C LYS A 196 13.34 -12.96 -6.34
N GLU A 197 13.13 -13.94 -5.45
CA GLU A 197 12.70 -15.30 -5.81
C GLU A 197 11.34 -15.28 -6.53
N ILE A 198 10.34 -14.60 -5.95
CA ILE A 198 9.00 -14.47 -6.53
C ILE A 198 9.07 -13.84 -7.94
N LEU A 199 9.80 -12.75 -8.08
CA LEU A 199 9.86 -12.03 -9.36
C LEU A 199 10.60 -12.84 -10.42
N ARG A 200 11.71 -13.52 -10.07
CA ARG A 200 12.42 -14.43 -11.00
C ARG A 200 11.55 -15.61 -11.41
N ALA A 201 10.83 -16.24 -10.46
CA ALA A 201 9.86 -17.31 -10.73
C ALA A 201 8.69 -16.86 -11.63
N SER A 202 8.46 -15.55 -11.69
CA SER A 202 7.44 -14.91 -12.52
C SER A 202 7.98 -14.39 -13.86
N ALA A 203 9.20 -14.81 -14.26
CA ALA A 203 9.90 -14.48 -15.49
C ALA A 203 10.49 -13.05 -15.59
N PHE A 204 10.43 -12.25 -14.55
CA PHE A 204 11.06 -10.92 -14.54
C PHE A 204 12.59 -11.02 -14.55
N LYS A 205 13.21 -10.07 -15.27
CA LYS A 205 14.66 -9.90 -15.39
C LYS A 205 15.11 -8.62 -14.65
N ASN A 206 16.42 -8.47 -14.46
CA ASN A 206 17.04 -7.28 -13.88
C ASN A 206 16.39 -6.87 -12.55
N VAL A 207 16.00 -7.84 -11.74
CA VAL A 207 15.34 -7.62 -10.45
C VAL A 207 16.31 -6.93 -9.50
N LYS A 208 15.92 -5.74 -9.03
CA LYS A 208 16.66 -4.95 -8.04
C LYS A 208 15.73 -4.67 -6.86
N VAL A 209 16.24 -4.84 -5.66
CA VAL A 209 15.59 -4.45 -4.41
C VAL A 209 16.54 -3.50 -3.72
N GLU A 210 16.09 -2.32 -3.41
CA GLU A 210 16.89 -1.29 -2.76
C GLU A 210 16.21 -0.87 -1.47
N LYS A 211 16.90 -1.12 -0.36
CA LYS A 211 16.46 -0.73 0.97
C LYS A 211 16.73 0.75 1.19
N VAL A 212 15.70 1.51 1.55
CA VAL A 212 15.75 2.96 1.72
C VAL A 212 15.14 3.36 3.06
N TYR A 213 15.89 4.13 3.85
CA TYR A 213 15.39 4.77 5.05
C TYR A 213 14.77 6.13 4.69
N SER A 214 13.61 6.42 5.22
CA SER A 214 12.85 7.63 4.93
C SER A 214 12.16 8.16 6.19
N LEU A 215 11.69 9.39 6.11
CA LEU A 215 10.79 9.97 7.11
C LEU A 215 9.42 10.13 6.46
N ILE A 216 8.41 9.54 7.08
CA ILE A 216 7.01 9.80 6.71
C ILE A 216 6.41 10.77 7.70
N SER A 217 5.60 11.71 7.21
CA SER A 217 5.05 12.77 8.06
C SER A 217 3.64 13.16 7.66
N THR A 218 2.90 13.69 8.63
CA THR A 218 1.56 14.24 8.42
C THR A 218 1.41 15.60 9.14
N ASN A 219 0.56 16.47 8.58
CA ASN A 219 0.11 17.69 9.25
C ASN A 219 -1.12 17.45 10.14
N ASP A 220 -1.57 16.21 10.29
CA ASP A 220 -2.66 15.87 11.20
C ASP A 220 -2.30 16.28 12.64
N THR A 221 -3.32 16.67 13.41
CA THR A 221 -3.14 16.88 14.86
C THR A 221 -2.78 15.55 15.53
N PRO A 222 -2.14 15.57 16.73
CA PRO A 222 -1.84 14.34 17.48
C PRO A 222 -3.07 13.47 17.73
N GLU A 223 -4.24 14.09 17.96
CA GLU A 223 -5.50 13.37 18.18
C GLU A 223 -5.92 12.61 16.93
N LYS A 224 -5.83 13.25 15.75
CA LYS A 224 -6.20 12.64 14.49
C LYS A 224 -5.19 11.57 14.05
N ASP A 225 -3.91 11.81 14.27
CA ASP A 225 -2.86 10.84 14.02
C ASP A 225 -3.00 9.62 14.94
N GLY A 226 -3.20 9.86 16.24
CA GLY A 226 -3.42 8.81 17.24
C GLY A 226 -4.68 8.00 16.96
N ASP A 227 -5.77 8.64 16.55
CA ASP A 227 -7.00 7.94 16.14
C ASP A 227 -6.79 7.06 14.91
N LEU A 228 -6.04 7.55 13.93
CA LEU A 228 -5.66 6.76 12.76
C LEU A 228 -4.86 5.51 13.17
N LEU A 229 -3.79 5.69 13.94
CA LEU A 229 -2.92 4.59 14.38
C LEU A 229 -3.63 3.57 15.25
N PHE A 230 -4.54 4.02 16.13
CA PHE A 230 -5.38 3.13 16.94
C PHE A 230 -6.27 2.22 16.09
N ASN A 231 -6.70 2.68 14.92
CA ASN A 231 -7.69 1.98 14.09
C ASN A 231 -7.11 1.17 12.94
N ILE A 232 -5.86 1.42 12.52
CA ILE A 232 -5.28 0.78 11.33
C ILE A 232 -3.95 0.08 11.63
N GLY A 233 -3.44 -0.64 10.64
CA GLY A 233 -2.15 -1.32 10.72
C GLY A 233 -2.10 -2.41 11.81
N LEU A 234 -0.91 -2.59 12.38
CA LEU A 234 -0.66 -3.60 13.41
C LEU A 234 -1.43 -3.30 14.70
N ALA A 235 -1.49 -2.05 15.13
CA ALA A 235 -2.21 -1.62 16.31
C ALA A 235 -3.72 -1.92 16.17
N GLY A 236 -4.34 -1.51 15.07
CA GLY A 236 -5.75 -1.79 14.81
C GLY A 236 -6.09 -3.29 14.75
N ARG A 237 -5.14 -4.12 14.27
CA ARG A 237 -5.27 -5.57 14.30
C ARG A 237 -5.24 -6.10 15.73
N LEU A 238 -4.22 -5.75 16.52
CA LEU A 238 -4.08 -6.17 17.92
C LEU A 238 -5.33 -5.80 18.73
N MET A 239 -5.87 -4.60 18.53
CA MET A 239 -7.10 -4.17 19.21
C MET A 239 -8.33 -4.96 18.82
N SER A 240 -8.42 -5.41 17.55
CA SER A 240 -9.58 -6.19 17.07
C SER A 240 -9.61 -7.64 17.57
N GLU A 241 -8.50 -8.14 18.06
CA GLU A 241 -8.36 -9.51 18.60
C GLU A 241 -8.66 -9.59 20.11
N GLU A 242 -8.89 -8.44 20.77
CA GLU A 242 -9.07 -8.34 22.22
C GLU A 242 -10.48 -7.85 22.60
N ASN A 243 -10.91 -8.27 23.79
CA ASN A 243 -12.20 -7.89 24.36
C ASN A 243 -11.94 -6.93 25.54
N LEU A 244 -11.68 -5.65 25.23
CA LEU A 244 -11.30 -4.63 26.21
C LEU A 244 -12.50 -3.79 26.63
N SER A 245 -12.47 -3.32 27.87
CA SER A 245 -13.45 -2.36 28.39
C SER A 245 -13.29 -0.98 27.72
N GLU A 246 -14.34 -0.16 27.76
CA GLU A 246 -14.29 1.22 27.25
C GLU A 246 -13.22 2.07 27.96
N GLU A 247 -12.96 1.82 29.22
CA GLU A 247 -11.92 2.51 29.99
C GLU A 247 -10.52 2.14 29.48
N GLU A 248 -10.25 0.84 29.23
CA GLU A 248 -8.97 0.37 28.66
C GLU A 248 -8.75 0.91 27.25
N LEU A 249 -9.79 0.86 26.41
CA LEU A 249 -9.73 1.43 25.05
C LEU A 249 -9.40 2.92 25.06
N THR A 250 -10.04 3.68 25.96
CA THR A 250 -9.81 5.11 26.13
C THR A 250 -8.38 5.39 26.61
N ASN A 251 -7.90 4.62 27.60
CA ASN A 251 -6.54 4.76 28.13
C ASN A 251 -5.48 4.47 27.05
N ILE A 252 -5.61 3.37 26.32
CA ILE A 252 -4.70 3.04 25.21
C ILE A 252 -4.70 4.14 24.15
N LYS A 253 -5.89 4.60 23.73
CA LYS A 253 -6.03 5.66 22.75
C LYS A 253 -5.33 6.95 23.20
N ASN A 254 -5.50 7.36 24.46
CA ASN A 254 -4.84 8.54 25.00
C ASN A 254 -3.31 8.39 25.00
N GLN A 255 -2.78 7.22 25.35
CA GLN A 255 -1.33 6.98 25.30
C GLN A 255 -0.79 7.05 23.86
N ILE A 256 -1.54 6.57 22.86
CA ILE A 256 -1.15 6.69 21.45
C ILE A 256 -1.17 8.16 21.00
N ILE A 257 -2.15 8.94 21.43
CA ILE A 257 -2.21 10.39 21.16
C ILE A 257 -1.01 11.12 21.80
N GLU A 258 -0.68 10.82 23.05
CA GLU A 258 0.50 11.39 23.73
C GLU A 258 1.81 11.00 23.00
N MET A 259 1.92 9.78 22.51
CA MET A 259 3.05 9.33 21.69
C MET A 259 3.14 10.17 20.40
N SER A 260 2.02 10.36 19.70
CA SER A 260 1.96 11.20 18.50
C SER A 260 2.35 12.65 18.80
N GLN A 261 1.92 13.20 19.94
CA GLN A 261 2.29 14.55 20.38
C GLN A 261 3.79 14.70 20.61
N LYS A 262 4.44 13.72 21.25
CA LYS A 262 5.90 13.71 21.48
C LYS A 262 6.72 13.62 20.20
N ARG A 263 6.10 13.20 19.09
CA ARG A 263 6.74 13.08 17.76
C ARG A 263 6.50 14.27 16.85
N GLN A 264 5.91 15.35 17.39
CA GLN A 264 5.73 16.56 16.61
C GLN A 264 7.01 17.36 16.49
N GLU A 265 7.37 17.65 15.25
CA GLU A 265 8.48 18.52 14.87
C GLU A 265 7.99 19.52 13.81
N ASN A 266 8.13 20.82 14.07
CA ASN A 266 7.70 21.88 13.16
C ASN A 266 6.24 21.76 12.68
N GLY A 267 5.32 21.35 13.56
CA GLY A 267 3.89 21.19 13.26
C GLY A 267 3.54 19.91 12.49
N LYS A 268 4.47 18.96 12.37
CA LYS A 268 4.23 17.66 11.73
C LYS A 268 4.57 16.52 12.68
N THR A 269 3.75 15.48 12.66
CA THR A 269 4.10 14.21 13.31
C THR A 269 4.97 13.40 12.35
N ILE A 270 6.15 12.95 12.82
CA ILE A 270 7.17 12.30 11.98
C ILE A 270 7.48 10.91 12.52
N TYR A 271 7.59 9.94 11.60
CA TYR A 271 7.99 8.55 11.88
C TYR A 271 9.12 8.13 10.94
N LYS A 272 10.10 7.43 11.49
CA LYS A 272 11.10 6.73 10.67
C LYS A 272 10.45 5.54 9.98
N ALA A 273 10.79 5.36 8.73
CA ALA A 273 10.31 4.27 7.89
C ALA A 273 11.48 3.64 7.13
N CYS A 274 11.37 2.37 6.87
CA CYS A 274 12.32 1.62 6.05
C CYS A 274 11.55 0.84 4.99
N LEU A 275 11.92 1.04 3.73
CA LEU A 275 11.18 0.52 2.58
C LEU A 275 12.10 -0.26 1.66
N ASN A 276 11.55 -1.26 0.98
CA ASN A 276 12.13 -1.86 -0.20
C ASN A 276 11.51 -1.21 -1.45
N TYR A 277 12.33 -0.50 -2.23
CA TYR A 277 11.97 -0.09 -3.58
C TYR A 277 12.43 -1.16 -4.55
N VAL A 278 11.49 -1.70 -5.29
CA VAL A 278 11.71 -2.85 -6.17
C VAL A 278 11.51 -2.44 -7.61
N SER A 279 12.43 -2.85 -8.48
CA SER A 279 12.29 -2.70 -9.92
C SER A 279 12.66 -3.99 -10.64
N ALA A 280 11.96 -4.26 -11.74
CA ALA A 280 12.22 -5.40 -12.60
C ALA A 280 11.79 -5.10 -14.04
N THR A 281 12.32 -5.83 -15.02
CA THR A 281 12.00 -5.66 -16.45
C THR A 281 11.40 -6.93 -17.04
N LYS A 282 10.62 -6.74 -18.11
CA LYS A 282 10.18 -7.82 -18.97
C LYS A 282 11.22 -8.14 -20.02
#